data_ffee9cd8b9d970d8cac4f6e467ad4ddf
#
_entry.id   ffee9cd8b9d970d8cac4f6e467ad4ddf
#
_cell.length_a   1.000
_cell.length_b   1.000
_cell.length_c   1.000
_cell.angle_alpha   90.00
_cell.angle_beta   90.00
_cell.angle_gamma   90.00
#
_symmetry.space_group_name_H-M   'P 1'
#
loop_
_entity.id
_entity.type
_entity.pdbx_description
1 polymer ?
#
loop_
_entity_poly.entity_id
_entity_poly.type
_entity_poly.pdbx_seq_one_letter_code
_entity_poly.pdbx_strand_id
1 'polypeptide(L)'
;SHTTLGYQLCLKDKALRPYYAGPYYHHEALDGTGYPQALTKKDIPYEAQIIRVADEFDALVSKRQYKSHLNIIDTLNILIENTHPSPNAPKGKYSKEGKNNKFIVKKLISVVIDDTEYEIAYTMNYIKYLEQQIDRLKKIFKLVNKMNSSKKQVDIDFYKDYIPSLLKNNESID
;
A
#
# COMPACT_ATOMS: atom_id res chain seq x y z
N SER A 1 19.52 -21.50 2.32
CA SER A 1 18.78 -20.21 2.34
C SER A 1 17.64 -20.30 1.32
N HIS A 2 16.54 -19.58 1.55
CA HIS A 2 15.41 -19.56 0.60
C HIS A 2 15.81 -19.00 -0.78
N THR A 3 16.81 -18.12 -0.84
CA THR A 3 17.36 -17.58 -2.09
C THR A 3 17.96 -18.68 -2.98
N THR A 4 18.76 -19.58 -2.39
CA THR A 4 19.35 -20.72 -3.10
C THR A 4 18.29 -21.72 -3.57
N LEU A 5 17.26 -21.96 -2.74
CA LEU A 5 16.15 -22.83 -3.11
C LEU A 5 15.32 -22.23 -4.25
N GLY A 6 15.00 -20.95 -4.19
CA GLY A 6 14.32 -20.22 -5.26
C GLY A 6 15.09 -20.28 -6.59
N TYR A 7 16.40 -20.08 -6.55
CA TYR A 7 17.28 -20.24 -7.70
C TYR A 7 17.18 -21.64 -8.32
N GLN A 8 17.28 -22.69 -7.48
CA GLN A 8 17.19 -24.08 -7.95
C GLN A 8 15.81 -24.39 -8.58
N LEU A 9 14.74 -23.83 -8.03
CA LEU A 9 13.39 -23.97 -8.60
C LEU A 9 13.31 -23.31 -9.99
N CYS A 10 13.81 -22.09 -10.12
CA CYS A 10 13.86 -21.39 -11.41
C CYS A 10 14.66 -22.15 -12.46
N LEU A 11 15.76 -22.81 -12.09
CA LEU A 11 16.55 -23.59 -13.05
C LEU A 11 15.85 -24.85 -13.55
N LYS A 12 14.96 -25.46 -12.74
CA LYS A 12 14.21 -26.66 -13.10
C LYS A 12 13.12 -26.39 -14.13
N ASP A 13 12.52 -25.20 -14.10
CA ASP A 13 11.46 -24.81 -15.02
C ASP A 13 11.99 -23.88 -16.11
N LYS A 14 11.81 -24.28 -17.39
CA LYS A 14 12.27 -23.48 -18.54
C LYS A 14 11.62 -22.08 -18.59
N ALA A 15 10.34 -21.98 -18.17
CA ALA A 15 9.61 -20.71 -18.17
C ALA A 15 10.10 -19.76 -17.08
N LEU A 16 10.55 -20.29 -15.93
CA LEU A 16 11.06 -19.52 -14.81
C LEU A 16 12.56 -19.18 -14.90
N ARG A 17 13.28 -19.93 -15.73
CA ARG A 17 14.73 -19.79 -15.86
C ARG A 17 15.21 -18.36 -16.13
N PRO A 18 14.57 -17.54 -16.98
CA PRO A 18 14.99 -16.15 -17.21
C PRO A 18 14.88 -15.25 -15.96
N TYR A 19 14.08 -15.63 -14.99
CA TYR A 19 13.75 -14.81 -13.80
C TYR A 19 14.54 -15.20 -12.55
N TYR A 20 15.52 -16.06 -12.64
CA TYR A 20 16.29 -16.58 -11.50
C TYR A 20 16.96 -15.48 -10.66
N ALA A 21 17.30 -14.35 -11.27
CA ALA A 21 18.05 -13.29 -10.62
C ALA A 21 17.29 -12.67 -9.43
N GLY A 22 15.98 -12.53 -9.54
CA GLY A 22 15.13 -12.06 -8.45
C GLY A 22 15.23 -12.96 -7.22
N PRO A 23 14.76 -14.20 -7.27
CA PRO A 23 14.85 -15.13 -6.13
C PRO A 23 16.26 -15.32 -5.58
N TYR A 24 17.30 -15.26 -6.43
CA TYR A 24 18.65 -15.57 -5.99
C TYR A 24 19.35 -14.38 -5.34
N TYR A 25 19.19 -13.16 -5.86
CA TYR A 25 20.00 -12.01 -5.48
C TYR A 25 19.25 -10.90 -4.70
N HIS A 26 17.94 -11.06 -4.39
CA HIS A 26 17.20 -10.01 -3.70
C HIS A 26 17.70 -9.69 -2.28
N HIS A 27 18.52 -10.54 -1.69
CA HIS A 27 19.19 -10.27 -0.42
C HIS A 27 20.64 -9.77 -0.57
N GLU A 28 21.13 -9.61 -1.81
CA GLU A 28 22.41 -8.94 -2.03
C GLU A 28 22.27 -7.45 -1.74
N ALA A 29 23.30 -6.82 -1.19
CA ALA A 29 23.33 -5.39 -0.86
C ALA A 29 24.42 -4.69 -1.67
N LEU A 30 24.17 -3.45 -2.13
CA LEU A 30 25.08 -2.74 -3.03
C LEU A 30 26.47 -2.51 -2.40
N ASP A 31 26.54 -2.49 -1.08
CA ASP A 31 27.76 -2.35 -0.29
C ASP A 31 28.53 -3.67 -0.11
N GLY A 32 28.05 -4.77 -0.68
CA GLY A 32 28.68 -6.09 -0.59
C GLY A 32 28.44 -6.83 0.73
N THR A 33 27.55 -6.35 1.59
CA THR A 33 27.23 -7.00 2.88
C THR A 33 26.08 -7.99 2.79
N GLY A 34 25.50 -8.17 1.59
CA GLY A 34 24.40 -9.09 1.34
C GLY A 34 24.80 -10.55 1.17
N TYR A 35 23.85 -11.37 0.79
CA TYR A 35 24.04 -12.79 0.52
C TYR A 35 23.19 -13.25 -0.69
N PRO A 36 23.47 -14.36 -1.34
CA PRO A 36 24.36 -15.45 -0.94
C PRO A 36 25.82 -15.32 -1.39
N GLN A 37 26.16 -14.37 -2.25
CA GLN A 37 27.49 -14.26 -2.85
C GLN A 37 28.28 -13.02 -2.43
N ALA A 38 27.69 -12.13 -1.62
CA ALA A 38 28.25 -10.85 -1.24
C ALA A 38 28.67 -10.01 -2.47
N LEU A 39 27.75 -9.94 -3.46
CA LEU A 39 27.94 -9.18 -4.68
C LEU A 39 27.93 -7.68 -4.40
N THR A 40 28.51 -6.91 -5.31
CA THR A 40 28.51 -5.46 -5.24
C THR A 40 27.56 -4.86 -6.27
N LYS A 41 27.27 -3.57 -6.16
CA LYS A 41 26.38 -2.82 -7.06
C LYS A 41 26.53 -3.18 -8.54
N LYS A 42 27.77 -3.38 -9.01
CA LYS A 42 28.04 -3.66 -10.43
C LYS A 42 27.58 -5.05 -10.87
N ASP A 43 27.55 -5.98 -9.92
CA ASP A 43 27.35 -7.40 -10.17
C ASP A 43 25.92 -7.83 -9.86
N ILE A 44 25.16 -7.01 -9.10
CA ILE A 44 23.77 -7.29 -8.74
C ILE A 44 22.85 -6.85 -9.88
N PRO A 45 22.07 -7.76 -10.50
CA PRO A 45 21.08 -7.42 -11.51
C PRO A 45 20.08 -6.39 -11.03
N TYR A 46 19.67 -5.48 -11.91
CA TYR A 46 18.82 -4.36 -11.53
C TYR A 46 17.45 -4.78 -11.00
N GLU A 47 16.87 -5.85 -11.57
CA GLU A 47 15.64 -6.46 -11.10
C GLU A 47 15.75 -6.99 -9.66
N ALA A 48 16.90 -7.57 -9.29
CA ALA A 48 17.13 -8.01 -7.91
C ALA A 48 17.23 -6.83 -6.92
N GLN A 49 17.80 -5.70 -7.36
CA GLN A 49 17.83 -4.47 -6.56
C GLN A 49 16.42 -3.92 -6.33
N ILE A 50 15.52 -4.01 -7.32
CA ILE A 50 14.11 -3.60 -7.19
C ILE A 50 13.41 -4.50 -6.17
N ILE A 51 13.54 -5.82 -6.32
CA ILE A 51 12.90 -6.79 -5.43
C ILE A 51 13.42 -6.61 -4.00
N ARG A 52 14.71 -6.36 -3.81
CA ARG A 52 15.28 -6.07 -2.49
C ARG A 52 14.57 -4.93 -1.78
N VAL A 53 14.41 -3.79 -2.46
CA VAL A 53 13.78 -2.61 -1.86
C VAL A 53 12.31 -2.87 -1.56
N ALA A 54 11.60 -3.58 -2.45
CA ALA A 54 10.20 -3.96 -2.26
C ALA A 54 10.03 -4.95 -1.09
N ASP A 55 10.88 -5.97 -0.99
CA ASP A 55 10.86 -6.96 0.09
C ASP A 55 11.17 -6.32 1.45
N GLU A 56 12.14 -5.41 1.50
CA GLU A 56 12.47 -4.67 2.72
C GLU A 56 11.31 -3.76 3.16
N PHE A 57 10.66 -3.07 2.22
CA PHE A 57 9.48 -2.25 2.49
C PHE A 57 8.33 -3.11 3.04
N ASP A 58 7.98 -4.20 2.34
CA ASP A 58 6.93 -5.11 2.79
C ASP A 58 7.22 -5.70 4.16
N ALA A 59 8.46 -6.12 4.41
CA ALA A 59 8.88 -6.68 5.69
C ALA A 59 8.76 -5.69 6.87
N LEU A 60 8.85 -4.39 6.62
CA LEU A 60 8.76 -3.33 7.63
C LEU A 60 7.30 -2.90 7.88
N VAL A 61 6.45 -2.82 6.83
CA VAL A 61 5.05 -2.39 6.97
C VAL A 61 4.10 -3.54 7.28
N SER A 62 4.44 -4.78 6.89
CA SER A 62 3.56 -5.94 7.09
C SER A 62 3.50 -6.39 8.54
N LYS A 63 2.28 -6.72 9.00
CA LYS A 63 2.02 -7.35 10.29
C LYS A 63 2.69 -8.71 10.38
N ARG A 64 3.74 -8.84 11.19
CA ARG A 64 4.28 -10.14 11.60
C ARG A 64 3.84 -10.44 13.02
N GLN A 65 3.53 -11.70 13.34
CA GLN A 65 2.99 -12.15 14.64
C GLN A 65 3.82 -11.72 15.87
N TYR A 66 5.07 -11.28 15.68
CA TYR A 66 6.05 -11.00 16.71
C TYR A 66 6.67 -9.58 16.66
N LYS A 67 6.19 -8.68 15.77
CA LYS A 67 6.70 -7.30 15.69
C LYS A 67 5.55 -6.31 15.52
N SER A 68 5.62 -5.20 16.28
CA SER A 68 4.84 -4.00 15.97
C SER A 68 5.20 -3.51 14.57
N HIS A 69 4.20 -3.11 13.77
CA HIS A 69 4.50 -2.48 12.49
C HIS A 69 5.17 -1.14 12.73
N LEU A 70 6.09 -0.82 11.85
CA LEU A 70 6.50 0.57 11.67
C LEU A 70 5.41 1.29 10.86
N ASN A 71 5.18 2.55 11.17
CA ASN A 71 4.37 3.39 10.29
C ASN A 71 5.14 3.62 8.96
N ILE A 72 4.41 4.07 7.94
CA ILE A 72 4.99 4.28 6.60
C ILE A 72 6.15 5.26 6.64
N ILE A 73 6.08 6.33 7.44
CA ILE A 73 7.13 7.35 7.55
C ILE A 73 8.42 6.76 8.11
N ASP A 74 8.34 6.02 9.21
CA ASP A 74 9.51 5.36 9.81
C ASP A 74 10.11 4.33 8.87
N THR A 75 9.27 3.56 8.15
CA THR A 75 9.72 2.62 7.13
C THR A 75 10.49 3.32 6.01
N LEU A 76 9.95 4.40 5.46
CA LEU A 76 10.63 5.16 4.40
C LEU A 76 11.94 5.78 4.90
N ASN A 77 11.99 6.25 6.14
CA ASN A 77 13.23 6.77 6.74
C ASN A 77 14.31 5.68 6.82
N ILE A 78 13.98 4.46 7.24
CA ILE A 78 14.91 3.32 7.26
C ILE A 78 15.44 3.03 5.84
N LEU A 79 14.54 2.99 4.85
CA LEU A 79 14.95 2.74 3.46
C LEU A 79 15.87 3.84 2.93
N ILE A 80 15.60 5.12 3.28
CA ILE A 80 16.45 6.25 2.92
C ILE A 80 17.83 6.12 3.59
N GLU A 81 17.87 5.83 4.90
CA GLU A 81 19.12 5.59 5.62
C GLU A 81 19.95 4.48 4.98
N ASN A 82 19.31 3.39 4.55
CA ASN A 82 19.97 2.29 3.85
C ASN A 82 20.48 2.66 2.43
N THR A 83 20.18 3.85 1.92
CA THR A 83 20.83 4.35 0.68
C THR A 83 22.18 5.00 0.93
N HIS A 84 22.53 5.30 2.19
CA HIS A 84 23.77 5.91 2.56
C HIS A 84 24.79 4.87 3.04
N PRO A 85 26.08 5.13 2.88
CA PRO A 85 27.14 4.26 3.40
C PRO A 85 26.97 4.04 4.90
N SER A 86 27.03 2.78 5.35
CA SER A 86 27.01 2.48 6.77
C SER A 86 28.28 3.00 7.44
N PRO A 87 28.18 3.68 8.60
CA PRO A 87 29.35 4.07 9.37
C PRO A 87 30.27 2.90 9.76
N ASN A 88 29.67 1.70 9.86
CA ASN A 88 30.32 0.44 10.21
C ASN A 88 30.65 -0.41 8.98
N ALA A 89 30.51 0.11 7.76
CA ALA A 89 30.88 -0.63 6.56
C ALA A 89 32.38 -0.95 6.57
N PRO A 90 32.79 -2.14 6.11
CA PRO A 90 34.20 -2.48 6.00
C PRO A 90 34.95 -1.40 5.20
N LYS A 91 36.03 -0.87 5.76
CA LYS A 91 36.86 0.12 5.05
C LYS A 91 37.42 -0.50 3.77
N GLY A 92 37.05 0.07 2.62
CA GLY A 92 37.51 -0.43 1.33
C GLY A 92 36.63 -0.01 0.17
N LYS A 93 36.62 -0.83 -0.90
CA LYS A 93 35.99 -0.59 -2.20
C LYS A 93 34.48 -0.24 -2.12
N TYR A 94 33.81 -0.62 -1.06
CA TYR A 94 32.34 -0.53 -0.87
C TYR A 94 31.92 0.59 0.08
N SER A 95 32.85 1.30 0.70
CA SER A 95 32.55 2.35 1.70
C SER A 95 31.77 3.56 1.18
N LYS A 96 31.50 3.63 -0.12
CA LYS A 96 30.76 4.73 -0.76
C LYS A 96 29.33 4.40 -1.13
N GLU A 97 28.92 3.13 -1.03
CA GLU A 97 27.56 2.69 -1.38
C GLU A 97 26.79 2.35 -0.12
N GLY A 98 25.49 2.65 -0.13
CA GLY A 98 24.57 2.11 0.86
C GLY A 98 24.16 0.67 0.50
N LYS A 99 23.24 0.10 1.25
CA LYS A 99 22.66 -1.23 0.98
C LYS A 99 21.70 -1.19 -0.20
N ASN A 100 20.92 -0.10 -0.30
CA ASN A 100 19.83 0.05 -1.25
C ASN A 100 20.16 1.06 -2.36
N ASN A 101 19.60 0.81 -3.55
CA ASN A 101 19.71 1.73 -4.66
C ASN A 101 18.83 2.98 -4.43
N LYS A 102 19.48 4.14 -4.29
CA LYS A 102 18.80 5.42 -4.01
C LYS A 102 17.74 5.82 -5.05
N PHE A 103 17.92 5.44 -6.31
CA PHE A 103 16.96 5.77 -7.37
C PHE A 103 15.70 4.91 -7.26
N ILE A 104 15.86 3.64 -6.87
CA ILE A 104 14.74 2.71 -6.62
C ILE A 104 13.97 3.17 -5.37
N VAL A 105 14.66 3.49 -4.28
CA VAL A 105 14.01 4.02 -3.06
C VAL A 105 13.27 5.32 -3.35
N LYS A 106 13.86 6.26 -4.11
CA LYS A 106 13.18 7.48 -4.54
C LYS A 106 11.91 7.17 -5.34
N LYS A 107 11.94 6.19 -6.24
CA LYS A 107 10.76 5.81 -7.02
C LYS A 107 9.70 5.14 -6.16
N LEU A 108 10.08 4.30 -5.20
CA LEU A 108 9.14 3.72 -4.24
C LEU A 108 8.43 4.82 -3.44
N ILE A 109 9.16 5.82 -2.93
CA ILE A 109 8.57 6.97 -2.21
C ILE A 109 7.54 7.67 -3.09
N SER A 110 7.83 7.93 -4.36
CA SER A 110 6.87 8.53 -5.30
C SER A 110 5.59 7.67 -5.42
N VAL A 111 5.74 6.35 -5.58
CA VAL A 111 4.59 5.43 -5.66
C VAL A 111 3.75 5.45 -4.38
N VAL A 112 4.40 5.44 -3.21
CA VAL A 112 3.70 5.49 -1.92
C VAL A 112 2.94 6.81 -1.73
N ILE A 113 3.51 7.93 -2.20
CA ILE A 113 2.83 9.24 -2.15
C ILE A 113 1.60 9.22 -3.06
N ASP A 114 1.75 8.81 -4.32
CA ASP A 114 0.67 8.74 -5.31
C ASP A 114 -0.50 7.86 -4.80
N ASP A 115 -0.18 6.70 -4.21
CA ASP A 115 -1.15 5.78 -3.62
C ASP A 115 -1.88 6.39 -2.41
N THR A 116 -1.13 7.06 -1.52
CA THR A 116 -1.69 7.73 -0.35
C THR A 116 -2.62 8.89 -0.75
N GLU A 117 -2.26 9.67 -1.77
CA GLU A 117 -3.11 10.75 -2.31
C GLU A 117 -4.40 10.19 -2.90
N TYR A 118 -4.32 9.07 -3.61
CA TYR A 118 -5.51 8.38 -4.14
C TYR A 118 -6.44 7.90 -3.02
N GLU A 119 -5.91 7.24 -1.98
CA GLU A 119 -6.67 6.76 -0.83
C GLU A 119 -7.35 7.92 -0.06
N ILE A 120 -6.67 9.04 0.09
CA ILE A 120 -7.24 10.25 0.71
C ILE A 120 -8.41 10.76 -0.13
N ALA A 121 -8.24 10.90 -1.45
CA ALA A 121 -9.28 11.39 -2.35
C ALA A 121 -10.51 10.46 -2.34
N TYR A 122 -10.29 9.14 -2.38
CA TYR A 122 -11.35 8.14 -2.28
C TYR A 122 -12.11 8.26 -0.96
N THR A 123 -11.40 8.34 0.15
CA THR A 123 -11.99 8.47 1.49
C THR A 123 -12.81 9.76 1.63
N MET A 124 -12.31 10.88 1.12
CA MET A 124 -13.03 12.17 1.12
C MET A 124 -14.32 12.08 0.30
N ASN A 125 -14.30 11.46 -0.86
CA ASN A 125 -15.51 11.25 -1.67
C ASN A 125 -16.53 10.36 -0.96
N TYR A 126 -16.07 9.32 -0.27
CA TYR A 126 -16.95 8.46 0.54
C TYR A 126 -17.56 9.18 1.73
N ILE A 127 -16.79 10.03 2.42
CA ILE A 127 -17.32 10.90 3.49
C ILE A 127 -18.41 11.81 2.96
N LYS A 128 -18.18 12.48 1.83
CA LYS A 128 -19.18 13.34 1.18
C LYS A 128 -20.46 12.58 0.82
N TYR A 129 -20.33 11.36 0.32
CA TYR A 129 -21.49 10.49 0.08
C TYR A 129 -22.25 10.19 1.37
N LEU A 130 -21.58 9.82 2.46
CA LEU A 130 -22.20 9.55 3.74
C LEU A 130 -22.91 10.79 4.32
N GLU A 131 -22.33 11.98 4.20
CA GLU A 131 -22.97 13.24 4.61
C GLU A 131 -24.28 13.47 3.86
N GLN A 132 -24.30 13.24 2.55
CA GLN A 132 -25.53 13.32 1.75
C GLN A 132 -26.59 12.31 2.21
N GLN A 133 -26.20 11.07 2.55
CA GLN A 133 -27.14 10.09 3.10
C GLN A 133 -27.69 10.51 4.46
N ILE A 134 -26.86 11.05 5.34
CA ILE A 134 -27.28 11.57 6.64
C ILE A 134 -28.30 12.71 6.48
N ASP A 135 -28.04 13.66 5.59
CA ASP A 135 -28.97 14.77 5.34
C ASP A 135 -30.30 14.29 4.74
N ARG A 136 -30.26 13.28 3.87
CA ARG A 136 -31.43 12.64 3.35
C ARG A 136 -32.25 11.97 4.46
N LEU A 137 -31.62 11.18 5.31
CA LEU A 137 -32.28 10.55 6.46
C LEU A 137 -32.88 11.56 7.42
N LYS A 138 -32.20 12.68 7.69
CA LYS A 138 -32.74 13.78 8.49
C LYS A 138 -34.01 14.39 7.88
N LYS A 139 -34.05 14.54 6.54
CA LYS A 139 -35.27 15.02 5.84
C LYS A 139 -36.41 14.01 5.98
N ILE A 140 -36.14 12.73 5.76
CA ILE A 140 -37.14 11.65 5.92
C ILE A 140 -37.65 11.63 7.36
N PHE A 141 -36.78 11.71 8.36
CA PHE A 141 -37.15 11.72 9.76
C PHE A 141 -38.08 12.89 10.10
N LYS A 142 -37.80 14.08 9.55
CA LYS A 142 -38.70 15.28 9.70
C LYS A 142 -40.06 15.02 9.08
N LEU A 143 -40.15 14.34 7.93
CA LEU A 143 -41.41 14.01 7.28
C LEU A 143 -42.20 12.97 8.08
N VAL A 144 -41.55 11.94 8.60
CA VAL A 144 -42.17 10.94 9.48
C VAL A 144 -42.77 11.61 10.74
N ASN A 145 -42.02 12.51 11.37
CA ASN A 145 -42.53 13.24 12.53
C ASN A 145 -43.75 14.12 12.19
N LYS A 146 -43.74 14.77 11.02
CA LYS A 146 -44.91 15.51 10.54
C LYS A 146 -46.12 14.60 10.30
N MET A 147 -45.92 13.44 9.66
CA MET A 147 -46.95 12.44 9.45
C MET A 147 -47.56 11.97 10.79
N ASN A 148 -46.70 11.62 11.76
CA ASN A 148 -47.18 11.14 13.07
C ASN A 148 -47.88 12.20 13.91
N SER A 149 -47.58 13.50 13.69
CA SER A 149 -48.24 14.62 14.38
C SER A 149 -49.46 15.17 13.64
N SER A 150 -49.72 14.76 12.40
CA SER A 150 -50.89 15.18 11.64
C SER A 150 -52.16 14.51 12.13
N LYS A 151 -53.21 15.31 12.28
CA LYS A 151 -54.58 14.82 12.59
C LYS A 151 -55.43 14.65 11.34
N LYS A 152 -54.92 14.99 10.16
CA LYS A 152 -55.65 14.94 8.89
C LYS A 152 -55.23 13.66 8.11
N GLN A 153 -56.22 12.85 7.77
CA GLN A 153 -55.97 11.60 7.05
C GLN A 153 -55.31 11.82 5.68
N VAL A 154 -55.68 12.90 4.99
CA VAL A 154 -55.09 13.25 3.68
C VAL A 154 -53.58 13.49 3.75
N ASP A 155 -53.12 14.16 4.82
CA ASP A 155 -51.69 14.43 5.04
C ASP A 155 -50.93 13.09 5.32
N ILE A 156 -51.55 12.23 6.13
CA ILE A 156 -50.99 10.93 6.48
C ILE A 156 -50.81 10.05 5.21
N ASP A 157 -51.81 10.00 4.38
CA ASP A 157 -51.82 9.22 3.14
C ASP A 157 -50.76 9.75 2.14
N PHE A 158 -50.66 11.10 2.01
CA PHE A 158 -49.61 11.73 1.21
C PHE A 158 -48.23 11.32 1.68
N TYR A 159 -47.92 11.36 2.97
CA TYR A 159 -46.63 11.03 3.49
C TYR A 159 -46.28 9.50 3.37
N LYS A 160 -47.30 8.63 3.50
CA LYS A 160 -47.16 7.19 3.31
C LYS A 160 -46.69 6.81 1.89
N ASP A 161 -47.13 7.55 0.88
CA ASP A 161 -46.72 7.33 -0.50
C ASP A 161 -45.40 8.05 -0.84
N TYR A 162 -45.18 9.24 -0.31
CA TYR A 162 -44.04 10.06 -0.63
C TYR A 162 -42.74 9.58 0.02
N ILE A 163 -42.77 9.14 1.29
CA ILE A 163 -41.57 8.68 2.00
C ILE A 163 -40.89 7.47 1.31
N PRO A 164 -41.62 6.40 0.90
CA PRO A 164 -41.01 5.29 0.17
C PRO A 164 -40.39 5.71 -1.17
N SER A 165 -40.99 6.68 -1.88
CA SER A 165 -40.41 7.19 -3.13
C SER A 165 -39.05 7.85 -2.95
N LEU A 166 -38.81 8.50 -1.80
CA LEU A 166 -37.52 9.06 -1.44
C LEU A 166 -36.48 8.00 -1.10
N LEU A 167 -36.90 6.80 -0.68
CA LEU A 167 -36.00 5.68 -0.37
C LEU A 167 -35.55 4.92 -1.63
N LYS A 168 -36.45 4.83 -2.64
CA LYS A 168 -36.19 4.08 -3.89
C LYS A 168 -35.21 4.74 -4.85
N ASN A 169 -35.02 6.07 -4.79
CA ASN A 169 -34.16 6.83 -5.71
C ASN A 169 -32.64 6.63 -5.49
N ASN A 170 -32.23 5.58 -4.80
CA ASN A 170 -30.81 5.25 -4.54
C ASN A 170 -30.27 4.07 -5.35
N GLU A 171 -31.06 3.46 -6.24
CA GLU A 171 -30.62 2.27 -7.00
C GLU A 171 -29.93 2.59 -8.33
N SER A 172 -29.60 3.85 -8.60
CA SER A 172 -28.91 4.26 -9.82
C SER A 172 -27.72 5.15 -9.53
N ILE A 173 -26.68 4.61 -8.92
CA ILE A 173 -25.30 5.09 -9.06
C ILE A 173 -24.44 3.82 -9.15
N ASP A 174 -24.43 3.21 -10.34
CA ASP A 174 -23.35 2.36 -10.83
C ASP A 174 -22.25 3.28 -11.41
#